data_3e55b119692e33ea0dfdb48442fafe5b
#
_entry.id   3e55b119692e33ea0dfdb48442fafe5b
#
_cell.length_a   1.000
_cell.length_b   1.000
_cell.length_c   1.000
_cell.angle_alpha   90.00
_cell.angle_beta   90.00
_cell.angle_gamma   90.00
#
_symmetry.space_group_name_H-M   'P 1'
#
loop_
_entity.id
_entity.type
_entity.pdbx_description
1 polymer ?
#
loop_
_entity_poly.entity_id
_entity_poly.type
_entity_poly.pdbx_seq_one_letter_code
_entity_poly.pdbx_strand_id
1 'polypeptide(L)'
;MAENNQSDNKEYTEAPEANPVMESLERPKVAALDEILGKPFKVLDDGFIRVIDYMGSDESIVQAARVSYGKGTKKVHEDRGLIRYLMRHHHTTPFEMCEIKFHVRVPMDCWRQWIRHRMANVNEYSTRYSVAIDSAQTTGEAEWRIQASGNRQGSAGFAGDADGKTLTEKERYLQSLAREIYDERLKMGIAREQARKDLPLSTYTEAYWKVDLHNLLHFLYLRMDAHAQYEIRRYAEIMGQEIVAKWCPAVWEAFMDYRVNSNSFTRLEMEVLTAMTQGDKDKAIALGKSFHWLNDAGEPKKNRERAEFEDKLEGLGLKAPW
;
A
#
# COMPACT_ATOMS: atom_id res chain seq x y z
N MET A 1 41.78 40.13 -3.26
CA MET A 1 41.25 38.81 -2.88
C MET A 1 40.48 38.35 -4.08
N ALA A 2 41.02 37.39 -4.78
CA ALA A 2 40.45 36.85 -6.03
C ALA A 2 39.49 35.71 -5.66
N GLU A 3 38.21 35.90 -5.97
CA GLU A 3 37.22 34.84 -5.88
C GLU A 3 37.44 33.82 -7.00
N ASN A 4 37.75 32.61 -6.57
CA ASN A 4 37.88 31.43 -7.43
C ASN A 4 36.47 31.02 -7.91
N ASN A 5 36.10 31.44 -9.10
CA ASN A 5 34.94 30.95 -9.82
C ASN A 5 35.34 29.61 -10.48
N GLN A 6 35.21 28.49 -9.76
CA GLN A 6 35.23 27.17 -10.39
C GLN A 6 33.92 27.02 -11.16
N SER A 7 34.03 27.24 -12.48
CA SER A 7 32.99 26.86 -13.43
C SER A 7 32.85 25.33 -13.41
N ASP A 8 31.73 24.83 -12.87
CA ASP A 8 31.26 23.47 -13.08
C ASP A 8 31.12 23.23 -14.59
N ASN A 9 32.16 22.64 -15.19
CA ASN A 9 32.09 22.07 -16.53
C ASN A 9 31.16 20.85 -16.45
N LYS A 10 29.86 21.07 -16.61
CA LYS A 10 28.92 20.00 -16.91
C LYS A 10 29.28 19.51 -18.33
N GLU A 11 29.98 18.38 -18.41
CA GLU A 11 30.05 17.60 -19.64
C GLU A 11 28.62 17.27 -20.09
N TYR A 12 28.14 17.98 -21.11
CA TYR A 12 26.90 17.61 -21.77
C TYR A 12 27.19 16.31 -22.53
N THR A 13 26.53 15.24 -22.19
CA THR A 13 26.61 13.98 -22.95
C THR A 13 26.08 14.21 -24.33
N GLU A 14 26.80 13.64 -25.32
CA GLU A 14 26.41 13.70 -26.73
C GLU A 14 25.00 13.20 -26.97
N ALA A 15 24.29 13.83 -27.91
CA ALA A 15 22.95 13.39 -28.28
C ALA A 15 22.98 11.90 -28.75
N PRO A 16 21.90 11.14 -28.57
CA PRO A 16 21.79 9.77 -29.06
C PRO A 16 22.09 9.70 -30.56
N GLU A 17 22.81 8.65 -31.01
CA GLU A 17 23.07 8.42 -32.41
C GLU A 17 21.77 8.37 -33.24
N ALA A 18 21.75 9.00 -34.40
CA ALA A 18 20.56 9.09 -35.25
C ALA A 18 20.09 7.73 -35.81
N ASN A 19 20.94 6.70 -35.79
CA ASN A 19 20.62 5.34 -36.21
C ASN A 19 20.82 4.39 -35.02
N PRO A 20 19.74 3.83 -34.46
CA PRO A 20 19.84 2.87 -33.38
C PRO A 20 20.55 1.60 -33.85
N VAL A 21 21.59 1.19 -33.12
CA VAL A 21 22.28 -0.08 -33.36
C VAL A 21 21.40 -1.20 -32.85
N MET A 22 21.28 -2.29 -33.60
CA MET A 22 20.55 -3.48 -33.17
C MET A 22 21.28 -4.12 -31.99
N GLU A 23 20.65 -4.15 -30.83
CA GLU A 23 21.14 -4.79 -29.61
C GLU A 23 20.42 -6.13 -29.39
N SER A 24 21.16 -7.15 -28.97
CA SER A 24 20.56 -8.39 -28.48
C SER A 24 20.20 -8.20 -27.00
N LEU A 25 18.93 -8.15 -26.71
CA LEU A 25 18.42 -7.97 -25.33
C LEU A 25 17.90 -9.30 -24.80
N GLU A 26 18.29 -9.63 -23.57
CA GLU A 26 17.68 -10.71 -22.80
C GLU A 26 16.58 -10.16 -21.90
N ARG A 27 15.51 -10.93 -21.77
CA ARG A 27 14.42 -10.57 -20.84
C ARG A 27 14.93 -10.68 -19.40
N PRO A 28 14.79 -9.63 -18.56
CA PRO A 28 15.16 -9.70 -17.15
C PRO A 28 14.44 -10.84 -16.44
N LYS A 29 15.17 -11.62 -15.63
CA LYS A 29 14.63 -12.71 -14.80
C LYS A 29 15.01 -12.47 -13.35
N VAL A 30 14.09 -12.74 -12.44
CA VAL A 30 14.30 -12.66 -11.00
C VAL A 30 14.08 -14.05 -10.43
N ALA A 31 15.16 -14.81 -10.21
CA ALA A 31 15.09 -16.20 -9.76
C ALA A 31 14.21 -16.40 -8.52
N ALA A 32 14.36 -15.52 -7.51
CA ALA A 32 13.56 -15.59 -6.29
C ALA A 32 12.04 -15.38 -6.52
N LEU A 33 11.66 -14.64 -7.58
CA LEU A 33 10.27 -14.48 -7.96
C LEU A 33 9.80 -15.64 -8.85
N ASP A 34 10.66 -16.14 -9.74
CA ASP A 34 10.37 -17.30 -10.60
C ASP A 34 10.04 -18.54 -9.77
N GLU A 35 10.71 -18.74 -8.63
CA GLU A 35 10.45 -19.86 -7.70
C GLU A 35 9.04 -19.85 -7.10
N ILE A 36 8.37 -18.71 -7.08
CA ILE A 36 7.03 -18.55 -6.50
C ILE A 36 5.94 -18.28 -7.54
N LEU A 37 6.27 -18.27 -8.83
CA LEU A 37 5.27 -18.13 -9.91
C LEU A 37 4.21 -19.22 -9.80
N GLY A 38 2.94 -18.81 -9.82
CA GLY A 38 1.79 -19.70 -9.70
C GLY A 38 1.55 -20.26 -8.30
N LYS A 39 2.47 -20.07 -7.34
CA LYS A 39 2.31 -20.54 -5.96
C LYS A 39 1.33 -19.66 -5.19
N PRO A 40 0.22 -20.21 -4.64
CA PRO A 40 -0.71 -19.42 -3.84
C PRO A 40 -0.16 -19.18 -2.44
N PHE A 41 -0.19 -17.94 -2.01
CA PHE A 41 -0.02 -17.52 -0.62
C PHE A 41 -1.41 -17.38 0.01
N LYS A 42 -1.69 -18.18 1.02
CA LYS A 42 -2.99 -18.16 1.72
C LYS A 42 -3.17 -16.85 2.48
N VAL A 43 -4.37 -16.28 2.40
CA VAL A 43 -4.78 -15.06 3.11
C VAL A 43 -6.17 -15.29 3.69
N LEU A 44 -6.38 -14.97 4.95
CA LEU A 44 -7.63 -15.25 5.68
C LEU A 44 -7.97 -16.76 5.67
N ASP A 45 -9.26 -17.08 5.67
CA ASP A 45 -9.76 -18.45 5.69
C ASP A 45 -9.66 -19.17 4.32
N ASP A 46 -10.13 -18.53 3.23
CA ASP A 46 -10.14 -19.12 1.88
C ASP A 46 -9.58 -18.20 0.78
N GLY A 47 -9.00 -17.08 1.16
CA GLY A 47 -8.36 -16.15 0.23
C GLY A 47 -6.94 -16.58 -0.15
N PHE A 48 -6.46 -16.05 -1.26
CA PHE A 48 -5.07 -16.21 -1.69
C PHE A 48 -4.60 -15.08 -2.60
N ILE A 49 -3.28 -15.00 -2.74
CA ILE A 49 -2.57 -14.22 -3.75
C ILE A 49 -1.57 -15.14 -4.43
N ARG A 50 -1.46 -15.08 -5.74
CA ARG A 50 -0.36 -15.71 -6.49
C ARG A 50 0.10 -14.83 -7.63
N VAL A 51 1.40 -14.86 -7.90
CA VAL A 51 1.99 -14.18 -9.06
C VAL A 51 1.74 -15.01 -10.30
N ILE A 52 1.25 -14.39 -11.37
CA ILE A 52 1.00 -15.03 -12.66
C ILE A 52 2.08 -14.66 -13.67
N ASP A 53 2.55 -13.41 -13.63
CA ASP A 53 3.50 -12.89 -14.60
C ASP A 53 4.11 -11.59 -14.08
N TYR A 54 5.29 -11.23 -14.55
CA TYR A 54 5.94 -9.98 -14.21
C TYR A 54 6.84 -9.48 -15.33
N MET A 55 7.17 -8.19 -15.28
CA MET A 55 8.12 -7.53 -16.17
C MET A 55 9.03 -6.63 -15.35
N GLY A 56 10.33 -6.73 -15.57
CA GLY A 56 11.32 -5.86 -14.93
C GLY A 56 11.85 -6.37 -13.59
N SER A 57 12.80 -5.64 -13.06
CA SER A 57 13.56 -5.89 -11.83
C SER A 57 14.13 -4.57 -11.29
N ASP A 58 14.88 -4.58 -10.18
CA ASP A 58 15.66 -3.43 -9.72
C ASP A 58 16.55 -2.85 -10.82
N GLU A 59 17.17 -3.70 -11.64
CA GLU A 59 18.02 -3.29 -12.77
C GLU A 59 17.24 -2.54 -13.86
N SER A 60 15.99 -2.94 -14.11
CA SER A 60 15.11 -2.28 -15.09
C SER A 60 14.78 -0.84 -14.68
N ILE A 61 14.62 -0.58 -13.40
CA ILE A 61 14.37 0.76 -12.83
C ILE A 61 15.59 1.64 -13.05
N VAL A 62 16.77 1.11 -12.77
CA VAL A 62 18.04 1.80 -12.98
C VAL A 62 18.27 2.09 -14.46
N GLN A 63 18.00 1.12 -15.34
CA GLN A 63 18.07 1.29 -16.78
C GLN A 63 17.15 2.41 -17.26
N ALA A 64 15.90 2.40 -16.82
CA ALA A 64 14.92 3.44 -17.17
C ALA A 64 15.36 4.84 -16.70
N ALA A 65 15.89 4.95 -15.49
CA ALA A 65 16.40 6.21 -14.98
C ALA A 65 17.60 6.72 -15.80
N ARG A 66 18.47 5.83 -16.22
CA ARG A 66 19.69 6.18 -16.99
C ARG A 66 19.42 6.59 -18.44
N VAL A 67 18.32 6.19 -19.04
CA VAL A 67 17.92 6.68 -20.38
C VAL A 67 17.87 8.21 -20.43
N SER A 68 17.53 8.85 -19.30
CA SER A 68 17.49 10.31 -19.21
C SER A 68 18.89 10.99 -19.22
N TYR A 69 19.98 10.21 -19.06
CA TYR A 69 21.36 10.72 -18.97
C TYR A 69 22.25 10.31 -20.15
N GLY A 70 21.72 9.60 -21.18
CA GLY A 70 22.52 9.08 -22.30
C GLY A 70 23.29 7.79 -21.97
N LYS A 71 24.40 7.50 -22.65
CA LYS A 71 25.16 6.23 -22.54
C LYS A 71 25.55 5.94 -21.07
N GLY A 72 24.92 4.89 -20.51
CA GLY A 72 24.98 4.57 -19.10
C GLY A 72 26.33 4.06 -18.59
N THR A 73 26.67 4.47 -17.39
CA THR A 73 27.76 3.90 -16.58
C THR A 73 27.32 2.61 -15.89
N LYS A 74 28.07 1.53 -16.12
CA LYS A 74 27.81 0.22 -15.52
C LYS A 74 28.54 0.10 -14.17
N LYS A 75 27.86 0.36 -13.03
CA LYS A 75 28.40 -0.01 -11.71
C LYS A 75 27.27 -0.43 -10.79
N VAL A 76 27.21 -1.71 -10.44
CA VAL A 76 26.17 -2.33 -9.61
C VAL A 76 26.07 -1.68 -8.22
N HIS A 77 27.15 -1.20 -7.63
CA HIS A 77 27.14 -0.50 -6.34
C HIS A 77 26.45 0.88 -6.37
N GLU A 78 26.34 1.49 -7.55
CA GLU A 78 25.64 2.77 -7.74
C GLU A 78 24.13 2.58 -7.90
N ASP A 79 23.69 1.38 -8.29
CA ASP A 79 22.30 1.08 -8.61
C ASP A 79 21.38 1.14 -7.40
N ARG A 80 21.77 0.54 -6.26
CA ARG A 80 21.05 0.66 -5.00
C ARG A 80 20.95 2.13 -4.54
N GLY A 81 22.04 2.89 -4.67
CA GLY A 81 22.07 4.31 -4.34
C GLY A 81 21.12 5.14 -5.22
N LEU A 82 21.05 4.83 -6.50
CA LEU A 82 20.14 5.50 -7.46
C LEU A 82 18.67 5.18 -7.12
N ILE A 83 18.30 3.92 -6.88
CA ILE A 83 16.94 3.55 -6.45
C ILE A 83 16.54 4.31 -5.18
N ARG A 84 17.43 4.36 -4.19
CA ARG A 84 17.20 5.11 -2.95
C ARG A 84 17.04 6.62 -3.19
N TYR A 85 17.81 7.18 -4.12
CA TYR A 85 17.67 8.57 -4.54
C TYR A 85 16.31 8.83 -5.21
N LEU A 86 15.92 8.01 -6.17
CA LEU A 86 14.65 8.12 -6.87
C LEU A 86 13.46 8.06 -5.90
N MET A 87 13.50 7.13 -4.93
CA MET A 87 12.47 6.98 -3.91
C MET A 87 12.34 8.21 -3.01
N ARG A 88 13.47 8.76 -2.52
CA ARG A 88 13.47 9.96 -1.66
C ARG A 88 12.94 11.19 -2.36
N HIS A 89 13.29 11.35 -3.64
CA HIS A 89 12.94 12.53 -4.43
C HIS A 89 11.63 12.38 -5.23
N HIS A 90 10.87 11.30 -4.98
CA HIS A 90 9.57 11.06 -5.62
C HIS A 90 9.62 10.98 -7.14
N HIS A 91 10.72 10.48 -7.72
CA HIS A 91 10.80 10.18 -9.13
C HIS A 91 10.08 8.86 -9.41
N THR A 92 8.86 8.90 -9.95
CA THR A 92 7.97 7.73 -10.05
C THR A 92 8.15 6.92 -11.32
N THR A 93 8.35 7.59 -12.45
CA THR A 93 8.37 6.98 -13.79
C THR A 93 9.32 5.77 -13.95
N PRO A 94 10.54 5.75 -13.37
CA PRO A 94 11.39 4.55 -13.48
C PRO A 94 10.76 3.30 -12.82
N PHE A 95 9.99 3.46 -11.75
CA PHE A 95 9.29 2.35 -11.08
C PHE A 95 8.08 1.87 -11.89
N GLU A 96 7.49 2.72 -12.71
CA GLU A 96 6.37 2.39 -13.59
C GLU A 96 6.79 1.46 -14.76
N MET A 97 8.12 1.34 -15.01
CA MET A 97 8.66 0.42 -16.03
C MET A 97 8.70 -1.04 -15.58
N CYS A 98 8.32 -1.33 -14.34
CA CYS A 98 8.15 -2.69 -13.82
C CYS A 98 6.67 -2.96 -13.60
N GLU A 99 6.17 -4.11 -14.08
CA GLU A 99 4.77 -4.52 -13.95
C GLU A 99 4.65 -5.92 -13.37
N ILE A 100 3.58 -6.17 -12.62
CA ILE A 100 3.27 -7.50 -12.09
C ILE A 100 1.79 -7.81 -12.24
N LYS A 101 1.48 -9.08 -12.52
CA LYS A 101 0.12 -9.59 -12.62
C LYS A 101 -0.14 -10.62 -11.55
N PHE A 102 -1.12 -10.35 -10.72
CA PHE A 102 -1.61 -11.23 -9.69
C PHE A 102 -2.90 -11.95 -10.10
N HIS A 103 -3.08 -13.15 -9.56
CA HIS A 103 -4.39 -13.75 -9.39
C HIS A 103 -4.72 -13.69 -7.90
N VAL A 104 -5.83 -13.07 -7.57
CA VAL A 104 -6.26 -12.90 -6.18
C VAL A 104 -7.63 -13.53 -5.96
N ARG A 105 -7.82 -14.14 -4.79
CA ARG A 105 -9.12 -14.53 -4.26
C ARG A 105 -9.34 -13.74 -2.99
N VAL A 106 -10.39 -12.92 -2.97
CA VAL A 106 -10.57 -11.87 -1.98
C VAL A 106 -12.05 -11.69 -1.66
N PRO A 107 -12.46 -11.39 -0.39
CA PRO A 107 -13.84 -11.05 -0.07
C PRO A 107 -14.27 -9.78 -0.81
N MET A 108 -15.51 -9.72 -1.27
CA MET A 108 -16.02 -8.61 -2.09
C MET A 108 -16.00 -7.27 -1.36
N ASP A 109 -16.15 -7.21 -0.04
CA ASP A 109 -16.01 -5.99 0.75
C ASP A 109 -14.59 -5.43 0.69
N CYS A 110 -13.56 -6.28 0.79
CA CYS A 110 -12.17 -5.92 0.61
C CYS A 110 -11.87 -5.55 -0.84
N TRP A 111 -12.44 -6.29 -1.80
CA TRP A 111 -12.27 -6.02 -3.22
C TRP A 111 -12.80 -4.62 -3.59
N ARG A 112 -13.91 -4.19 -3.02
CA ARG A 112 -14.44 -2.83 -3.23
C ARG A 112 -13.51 -1.73 -2.76
N GLN A 113 -12.69 -1.96 -1.75
CA GLN A 113 -11.63 -1.04 -1.32
C GLN A 113 -10.43 -1.11 -2.26
N TRP A 114 -10.08 -2.32 -2.73
CA TRP A 114 -8.95 -2.58 -3.61
C TRP A 114 -9.09 -1.88 -4.96
N ILE A 115 -10.22 -2.04 -5.63
CA ILE A 115 -10.49 -1.44 -6.95
C ILE A 115 -10.58 0.10 -6.94
N ARG A 116 -10.49 0.74 -5.78
CA ARG A 116 -10.31 2.19 -5.68
C ARG A 116 -8.91 2.62 -6.12
N HIS A 117 -7.95 1.71 -6.16
CA HIS A 117 -6.63 1.89 -6.77
C HIS A 117 -6.75 1.67 -8.28
N ARG A 118 -7.04 2.75 -9.01
CA ARG A 118 -7.49 2.70 -10.40
C ARG A 118 -6.38 2.62 -11.45
N MET A 119 -5.13 2.92 -11.07
CA MET A 119 -3.96 2.81 -11.96
C MET A 119 -3.51 1.34 -12.05
N ALA A 120 -4.41 0.51 -12.55
CA ALA A 120 -4.23 -0.92 -12.70
C ALA A 120 -5.22 -1.48 -13.72
N ASN A 121 -5.00 -2.70 -14.19
CA ASN A 121 -5.92 -3.43 -15.04
C ASN A 121 -6.55 -4.58 -14.25
N VAL A 122 -7.86 -4.73 -14.38
CA VAL A 122 -8.64 -5.74 -13.65
C VAL A 122 -9.43 -6.59 -14.62
N ASN A 123 -9.43 -7.90 -14.37
CA ASN A 123 -10.38 -8.81 -14.96
C ASN A 123 -10.94 -9.73 -13.87
N GLU A 124 -12.17 -9.46 -13.46
CA GLU A 124 -12.82 -10.14 -12.34
C GLU A 124 -13.68 -11.31 -12.82
N TYR A 125 -13.73 -12.37 -12.01
CA TYR A 125 -14.63 -13.49 -12.17
C TYR A 125 -16.09 -13.04 -12.27
N SER A 126 -16.77 -13.43 -13.32
CA SER A 126 -18.14 -12.99 -13.56
C SER A 126 -19.16 -14.00 -13.04
N THR A 127 -19.85 -13.66 -11.98
CA THR A 127 -21.00 -14.42 -11.48
C THR A 127 -22.27 -14.28 -12.33
N ARG A 128 -22.20 -13.56 -13.46
CA ARG A 128 -23.23 -13.60 -14.52
C ARG A 128 -23.04 -14.78 -15.45
N TYR A 129 -21.80 -15.15 -15.73
CA TYR A 129 -21.46 -16.25 -16.62
C TYR A 129 -21.22 -17.57 -15.89
N SER A 130 -20.84 -17.51 -14.62
CA SER A 130 -20.52 -18.66 -13.81
C SER A 130 -21.29 -18.64 -12.49
N VAL A 131 -21.35 -19.78 -11.81
CA VAL A 131 -21.91 -19.88 -10.45
C VAL A 131 -20.99 -19.13 -9.49
N ALA A 132 -21.56 -18.42 -8.52
CA ALA A 132 -20.78 -17.74 -7.49
C ALA A 132 -19.91 -18.74 -6.69
N ILE A 133 -18.72 -18.30 -6.31
CA ILE A 133 -17.81 -19.08 -5.46
C ILE A 133 -18.55 -19.46 -4.18
N ASP A 134 -18.53 -20.75 -3.83
CA ASP A 134 -19.17 -21.25 -2.61
C ASP A 134 -18.23 -21.11 -1.42
N SER A 135 -17.92 -19.86 -1.11
CA SER A 135 -17.09 -19.52 0.05
C SER A 135 -17.33 -18.07 0.45
N ALA A 136 -17.39 -17.82 1.75
CA ALA A 136 -17.47 -16.50 2.35
C ALA A 136 -16.49 -16.40 3.50
N GLN A 137 -15.84 -15.25 3.63
CA GLN A 137 -14.95 -14.98 4.77
C GLN A 137 -15.78 -14.93 6.05
N THR A 138 -15.37 -15.70 7.04
CA THR A 138 -16.00 -15.75 8.35
C THR A 138 -15.10 -15.13 9.40
N THR A 139 -15.65 -14.21 10.19
CA THR A 139 -14.93 -13.58 11.30
C THR A 139 -14.79 -14.58 12.46
N GLY A 140 -13.56 -14.80 12.93
CA GLY A 140 -13.28 -15.65 14.09
C GLY A 140 -13.91 -15.10 15.38
N GLU A 141 -14.22 -15.96 16.31
CA GLU A 141 -14.88 -15.59 17.58
C GLU A 141 -14.10 -14.51 18.36
N ALA A 142 -12.77 -14.56 18.31
CA ALA A 142 -11.88 -13.60 18.95
C ALA A 142 -11.45 -12.42 18.05
N GLU A 143 -12.00 -12.30 16.82
CA GLU A 143 -11.55 -11.34 15.82
C GLU A 143 -12.53 -10.17 15.59
N TRP A 144 -13.65 -10.15 16.28
CA TRP A 144 -14.63 -9.07 16.22
C TRP A 144 -14.08 -7.79 16.86
N ARG A 145 -13.80 -6.79 16.03
CA ARG A 145 -13.18 -5.52 16.46
C ARG A 145 -14.22 -4.48 16.84
N ILE A 146 -13.92 -3.74 17.90
CA ILE A 146 -14.75 -2.62 18.37
C ILE A 146 -14.36 -1.35 17.62
N GLN A 147 -15.33 -0.50 17.33
CA GLN A 147 -15.10 0.80 16.70
C GLN A 147 -14.22 1.69 17.58
N ALA A 148 -13.15 2.24 17.01
CA ALA A 148 -12.29 3.19 17.71
C ALA A 148 -13.05 4.49 18.03
N SER A 149 -12.90 5.01 19.24
CA SER A 149 -13.56 6.24 19.68
C SER A 149 -13.01 7.51 19.02
N GLY A 150 -11.71 7.52 18.68
CA GLY A 150 -11.01 8.67 18.10
C GLY A 150 -11.02 8.72 16.58
N ASN A 151 -11.15 7.59 15.92
CA ASN A 151 -11.13 7.45 14.47
C ASN A 151 -12.28 6.60 13.96
N ARG A 152 -13.17 7.19 13.18
CA ARG A 152 -14.35 6.48 12.63
C ARG A 152 -13.99 5.38 11.61
N GLN A 153 -12.77 5.35 11.10
CA GLN A 153 -12.29 4.33 10.14
C GLN A 153 -11.51 3.22 10.83
N GLY A 154 -11.05 3.44 12.07
CA GLY A 154 -10.23 2.51 12.80
C GLY A 154 -11.04 1.63 13.76
N SER A 155 -10.43 0.52 14.14
CA SER A 155 -10.91 -0.36 15.21
C SER A 155 -9.94 -0.33 16.39
N ALA A 156 -10.46 -0.53 17.60
CA ALA A 156 -9.67 -0.56 18.82
C ALA A 156 -10.20 -1.66 19.76
N GLY A 157 -9.35 -2.64 20.07
CA GLY A 157 -9.73 -3.76 20.91
C GLY A 157 -10.69 -4.74 20.23
N PHE A 158 -11.12 -5.73 20.99
CA PHE A 158 -11.97 -6.83 20.52
C PHE A 158 -13.22 -6.95 21.38
N ALA A 159 -14.28 -7.52 20.80
CA ALA A 159 -15.49 -7.89 21.55
C ALA A 159 -15.17 -8.98 22.59
N GLY A 160 -15.96 -9.04 23.65
CA GLY A 160 -15.85 -10.13 24.63
C GLY A 160 -16.17 -11.50 23.99
N ASP A 161 -15.59 -12.57 24.55
CA ASP A 161 -15.67 -13.92 24.00
C ASP A 161 -17.11 -14.40 23.75
N ALA A 162 -18.04 -14.12 24.67
CA ALA A 162 -19.45 -14.50 24.54
C ALA A 162 -20.15 -13.78 23.39
N ASP A 163 -19.87 -12.48 23.21
CA ASP A 163 -20.41 -11.67 22.13
C ASP A 163 -19.79 -12.10 20.80
N GLY A 164 -18.47 -12.31 20.77
CA GLY A 164 -17.75 -12.76 19.58
C GLY A 164 -18.27 -14.11 19.06
N LYS A 165 -18.46 -15.09 19.94
CA LYS A 165 -19.08 -16.36 19.60
C LYS A 165 -20.48 -16.20 19.00
N THR A 166 -21.31 -15.41 19.66
CA THR A 166 -22.68 -15.13 19.18
C THR A 166 -22.69 -14.48 17.81
N LEU A 167 -21.77 -13.52 17.56
CA LEU A 167 -21.67 -12.82 16.29
C LEU A 167 -21.19 -13.75 15.17
N THR A 168 -20.18 -14.60 15.43
CA THR A 168 -19.69 -15.59 14.46
C THR A 168 -20.76 -16.63 14.11
N GLU A 169 -21.54 -17.10 15.07
CA GLU A 169 -22.66 -18.04 14.82
C GLU A 169 -23.73 -17.39 13.94
N LYS A 170 -24.10 -16.14 14.20
CA LYS A 170 -25.06 -15.39 13.38
C LYS A 170 -24.54 -15.12 11.97
N GLU A 171 -23.26 -14.80 11.83
CA GLU A 171 -22.61 -14.59 10.53
C GLU A 171 -22.66 -15.86 9.68
N ARG A 172 -22.27 -16.99 10.25
CA ARG A 172 -22.35 -18.31 9.59
C ARG A 172 -23.79 -18.67 9.18
N TYR A 173 -24.76 -18.41 10.05
CA TYR A 173 -26.16 -18.64 9.74
C TYR A 173 -26.63 -17.79 8.55
N LEU A 174 -26.29 -16.49 8.53
CA LEU A 174 -26.61 -15.59 7.43
C LEU A 174 -25.97 -16.04 6.10
N GLN A 175 -24.70 -16.42 6.14
CA GLN A 175 -23.95 -16.91 4.98
C GLN A 175 -24.61 -18.18 4.40
N SER A 176 -24.95 -19.14 5.27
CA SER A 176 -25.61 -20.38 4.88
C SER A 176 -26.98 -20.15 4.25
N LEU A 177 -27.82 -19.30 4.89
CA LEU A 177 -29.13 -18.96 4.39
C LEU A 177 -29.09 -18.23 3.04
N ALA A 178 -28.18 -17.27 2.91
CA ALA A 178 -27.99 -16.55 1.64
C ALA A 178 -27.55 -17.49 0.49
N ARG A 179 -26.70 -18.48 0.80
CA ARG A 179 -26.29 -19.51 -0.14
C ARG A 179 -27.43 -20.43 -0.54
N GLU A 180 -28.21 -20.89 0.40
CA GLU A 180 -29.40 -21.72 0.16
C GLU A 180 -30.38 -21.02 -0.80
N ILE A 181 -30.71 -19.75 -0.51
CA ILE A 181 -31.60 -18.95 -1.34
C ILE A 181 -31.02 -18.76 -2.75
N TYR A 182 -29.71 -18.53 -2.86
CA TYR A 182 -29.04 -18.40 -4.16
C TYR A 182 -29.19 -19.69 -4.99
N ASP A 183 -28.93 -20.84 -4.38
CA ASP A 183 -28.99 -22.14 -5.04
C ASP A 183 -30.43 -22.53 -5.41
N GLU A 184 -31.42 -22.20 -4.58
CA GLU A 184 -32.84 -22.36 -4.91
C GLU A 184 -33.24 -21.54 -6.14
N ARG A 185 -32.84 -20.28 -6.20
CA ARG A 185 -33.09 -19.42 -7.36
C ARG A 185 -32.51 -20.00 -8.65
N LEU A 186 -31.29 -20.54 -8.58
CA LEU A 186 -30.67 -21.20 -9.73
C LEU A 186 -31.44 -22.45 -10.16
N LYS A 187 -31.88 -23.28 -9.21
CA LYS A 187 -32.71 -24.48 -9.47
C LYS A 187 -34.05 -24.12 -10.11
N MET A 188 -34.63 -22.97 -9.75
CA MET A 188 -35.85 -22.43 -10.33
C MET A 188 -35.67 -21.79 -11.72
N GLY A 189 -34.39 -21.75 -12.21
CA GLY A 189 -34.07 -21.17 -13.51
C GLY A 189 -33.98 -19.64 -13.51
N ILE A 190 -33.90 -19.01 -12.34
CA ILE A 190 -33.70 -17.56 -12.24
C ILE A 190 -32.34 -17.17 -12.80
N ALA A 191 -32.29 -16.10 -13.59
CA ALA A 191 -31.05 -15.59 -14.15
C ALA A 191 -29.99 -15.34 -13.08
N ARG A 192 -28.73 -15.78 -13.32
CA ARG A 192 -27.62 -15.65 -12.36
C ARG A 192 -27.43 -14.21 -11.84
N GLU A 193 -27.65 -13.21 -12.70
CA GLU A 193 -27.53 -11.79 -12.33
C GLU A 193 -28.55 -11.37 -11.27
N GLN A 194 -29.71 -12.01 -11.20
CA GLN A 194 -30.72 -11.79 -10.16
C GLN A 194 -30.52 -12.72 -8.96
N ALA A 195 -30.16 -13.97 -9.21
CA ALA A 195 -29.97 -14.96 -8.15
C ALA A 195 -28.92 -14.50 -7.13
N ARG A 196 -27.80 -13.92 -7.59
CA ARG A 196 -26.62 -13.51 -6.79
C ARG A 196 -26.80 -12.24 -5.92
N LYS A 197 -27.89 -11.47 -6.12
CA LYS A 197 -27.97 -10.11 -5.56
C LYS A 197 -27.96 -10.03 -4.03
N ASP A 198 -28.36 -11.09 -3.36
CA ASP A 198 -28.46 -11.15 -1.89
C ASP A 198 -27.30 -11.95 -1.26
N LEU A 199 -26.28 -12.34 -2.04
CA LEU A 199 -25.06 -12.90 -1.47
C LEU A 199 -24.33 -11.84 -0.61
N PRO A 200 -23.87 -12.20 0.60
CA PRO A 200 -23.19 -11.25 1.47
C PRO A 200 -21.89 -10.74 0.87
N LEU A 201 -21.47 -9.53 1.25
CA LEU A 201 -20.21 -8.94 0.80
C LEU A 201 -18.96 -9.71 1.27
N SER A 202 -19.10 -10.57 2.25
CA SER A 202 -18.06 -11.52 2.68
C SER A 202 -17.82 -12.65 1.67
N THR A 203 -18.70 -12.84 0.68
CA THR A 203 -18.50 -13.83 -0.39
C THR A 203 -17.21 -13.54 -1.15
N TYR A 204 -16.40 -14.58 -1.41
CA TYR A 204 -15.17 -14.44 -2.17
C TYR A 204 -15.44 -14.21 -3.65
N THR A 205 -14.62 -13.34 -4.25
CA THR A 205 -14.46 -13.20 -5.71
C THR A 205 -13.03 -13.51 -6.10
N GLU A 206 -12.78 -13.73 -7.38
CA GLU A 206 -11.44 -13.87 -7.94
C GLU A 206 -11.22 -12.86 -9.04
N ALA A 207 -9.97 -12.38 -9.16
CA ALA A 207 -9.61 -11.47 -10.21
C ALA A 207 -8.13 -11.61 -10.62
N TYR A 208 -7.85 -11.35 -11.89
CA TYR A 208 -6.54 -10.92 -12.31
C TYR A 208 -6.41 -9.41 -12.09
N TRP A 209 -5.36 -9.02 -11.40
CA TRP A 209 -5.00 -7.64 -11.15
C TRP A 209 -3.56 -7.40 -11.63
N LYS A 210 -3.41 -6.53 -12.64
CA LYS A 210 -2.11 -6.13 -13.18
C LYS A 210 -1.84 -4.69 -12.82
N VAL A 211 -0.65 -4.41 -12.30
CA VAL A 211 -0.27 -3.11 -11.78
C VAL A 211 1.23 -2.87 -11.98
N ASP A 212 1.63 -1.64 -12.26
CA ASP A 212 3.03 -1.25 -12.21
C ASP A 212 3.53 -1.12 -10.77
N LEU A 213 4.85 -1.16 -10.60
CA LEU A 213 5.47 -1.18 -9.28
C LEU A 213 5.23 0.12 -8.50
N HIS A 214 5.22 1.30 -9.14
CA HIS A 214 4.92 2.55 -8.44
C HIS A 214 3.53 2.53 -7.81
N ASN A 215 2.52 2.15 -8.58
CA ASN A 215 1.14 2.09 -8.12
C ASN A 215 0.91 0.94 -7.13
N LEU A 216 1.65 -0.17 -7.27
CA LEU A 216 1.67 -1.22 -6.25
C LEU A 216 2.23 -0.72 -4.92
N LEU A 217 3.36 -0.01 -4.92
CA LEU A 217 3.92 0.58 -3.70
C LEU A 217 2.96 1.59 -3.05
N HIS A 218 2.22 2.36 -3.86
CA HIS A 218 1.17 3.25 -3.35
C HIS A 218 0.02 2.46 -2.69
N PHE A 219 -0.41 1.36 -3.28
CA PHE A 219 -1.38 0.44 -2.67
C PHE A 219 -0.84 -0.10 -1.34
N LEU A 220 0.39 -0.60 -1.32
CA LEU A 220 1.02 -1.16 -0.12
C LEU A 220 1.14 -0.12 0.99
N TYR A 221 1.57 1.10 0.67
CA TYR A 221 1.67 2.19 1.65
C TYR A 221 0.36 2.47 2.37
N LEU A 222 -0.76 2.48 1.63
CA LEU A 222 -2.08 2.75 2.20
C LEU A 222 -2.73 1.53 2.87
N ARG A 223 -2.39 0.31 2.43
CA ARG A 223 -3.09 -0.90 2.89
C ARG A 223 -2.30 -1.72 3.91
N MET A 224 -0.99 -1.50 4.04
CA MET A 224 -0.19 -2.02 5.15
C MET A 224 -0.26 -1.16 6.41
N ASP A 225 -0.81 0.06 6.31
CA ASP A 225 -0.99 0.96 7.45
C ASP A 225 -1.83 0.29 8.56
N ALA A 226 -1.46 0.51 9.81
CA ALA A 226 -2.11 -0.09 10.97
C ALA A 226 -3.61 0.27 11.09
N HIS A 227 -4.02 1.44 10.54
CA HIS A 227 -5.42 1.88 10.50
C HIS A 227 -6.22 1.31 9.32
N ALA A 228 -5.57 0.62 8.37
CA ALA A 228 -6.28 -0.09 7.31
C ALA A 228 -7.09 -1.25 7.89
N GLN A 229 -8.23 -1.55 7.26
CA GLN A 229 -9.04 -2.72 7.65
C GLN A 229 -8.15 -3.98 7.64
N TYR A 230 -8.25 -4.79 8.69
CA TYR A 230 -7.39 -5.95 8.90
C TYR A 230 -7.34 -6.89 7.69
N GLU A 231 -8.49 -7.20 7.11
CA GLU A 231 -8.60 -8.16 6.02
C GLU A 231 -7.79 -7.72 4.78
N ILE A 232 -7.96 -6.49 4.30
CA ILE A 232 -7.18 -5.98 3.15
C ILE A 232 -5.71 -5.77 3.52
N ARG A 233 -5.41 -5.43 4.79
CA ARG A 233 -4.03 -5.28 5.27
C ARG A 233 -3.26 -6.58 5.15
N ARG A 234 -3.87 -7.73 5.49
CA ARG A 234 -3.24 -9.05 5.35
C ARG A 234 -2.82 -9.35 3.92
N TYR A 235 -3.65 -8.98 2.93
CA TYR A 235 -3.28 -9.09 1.51
C TYR A 235 -2.08 -8.20 1.17
N ALA A 236 -2.08 -6.95 1.60
CA ALA A 236 -1.01 -6.01 1.33
C ALA A 236 0.32 -6.44 1.99
N GLU A 237 0.30 -6.92 3.23
CA GLU A 237 1.48 -7.42 3.95
C GLU A 237 2.13 -8.59 3.21
N ILE A 238 1.36 -9.58 2.76
CA ILE A 238 1.86 -10.72 1.98
C ILE A 238 2.44 -10.26 0.64
N MET A 239 1.76 -9.36 -0.08
CA MET A 239 2.29 -8.80 -1.33
C MET A 239 3.65 -8.13 -1.11
N GLY A 240 3.77 -7.31 -0.08
CA GLY A 240 5.02 -6.61 0.23
C GLY A 240 6.14 -7.56 0.64
N GLN A 241 5.90 -8.33 1.68
CA GLN A 241 6.93 -9.13 2.36
C GLN A 241 7.33 -10.38 1.58
N GLU A 242 6.37 -11.07 0.95
CA GLU A 242 6.63 -12.34 0.28
C GLU A 242 6.85 -12.21 -1.23
N ILE A 243 6.40 -11.12 -1.86
CA ILE A 243 6.45 -10.96 -3.30
C ILE A 243 7.34 -9.79 -3.71
N VAL A 244 7.02 -8.54 -3.30
CA VAL A 244 7.81 -7.36 -3.72
C VAL A 244 9.24 -7.42 -3.17
N ALA A 245 9.42 -7.87 -1.93
CA ALA A 245 10.73 -8.08 -1.33
C ALA A 245 11.63 -9.07 -2.10
N LYS A 246 11.04 -10.04 -2.82
CA LYS A 246 11.74 -11.00 -3.69
C LYS A 246 11.93 -10.45 -5.10
N TRP A 247 10.94 -9.71 -5.60
CA TRP A 247 10.96 -9.16 -6.96
C TRP A 247 11.95 -8.02 -7.13
N CYS A 248 11.87 -7.01 -6.25
CA CYS A 248 12.69 -5.81 -6.30
C CYS A 248 13.23 -5.49 -4.87
N PRO A 249 14.22 -6.25 -4.37
CA PRO A 249 14.69 -6.13 -3.00
C PRO A 249 15.26 -4.75 -2.65
N ALA A 250 15.96 -4.08 -3.57
CA ALA A 250 16.50 -2.74 -3.34
C ALA A 250 15.38 -1.68 -3.28
N VAL A 251 14.34 -1.84 -4.10
CA VAL A 251 13.13 -1.00 -4.01
C VAL A 251 12.40 -1.23 -2.71
N TRP A 252 12.22 -2.50 -2.30
CA TRP A 252 11.56 -2.83 -1.05
C TRP A 252 12.24 -2.21 0.15
N GLU A 253 13.56 -2.32 0.23
CA GLU A 253 14.35 -1.66 1.27
C GLU A 253 14.13 -0.14 1.28
N ALA A 254 14.27 0.51 0.12
CA ALA A 254 14.06 1.95 -0.01
C ALA A 254 12.63 2.37 0.35
N PHE A 255 11.64 1.58 -0.02
CA PHE A 255 10.22 1.82 0.31
C PHE A 255 9.97 1.73 1.82
N MET A 256 10.52 0.71 2.48
CA MET A 256 10.41 0.57 3.93
C MET A 256 11.07 1.75 4.65
N ASP A 257 12.28 2.16 4.23
CA ASP A 257 13.02 3.24 4.87
C ASP A 257 12.39 4.62 4.66
N TYR A 258 11.94 4.92 3.44
CA TYR A 258 11.58 6.30 3.05
C TYR A 258 10.07 6.54 2.93
N ARG A 259 9.25 5.48 3.04
CA ARG A 259 7.80 5.59 2.96
C ARG A 259 7.11 5.01 4.18
N VAL A 260 7.32 3.73 4.48
CA VAL A 260 6.59 3.03 5.55
C VAL A 260 7.07 3.48 6.93
N ASN A 261 8.39 3.51 7.16
CA ASN A 261 9.00 3.83 8.45
C ASN A 261 9.49 5.28 8.55
N SER A 262 9.05 6.15 7.64
CA SER A 262 9.43 7.56 7.68
C SER A 262 8.35 8.42 8.31
N ASN A 263 8.77 9.42 9.07
CA ASN A 263 7.90 10.49 9.55
C ASN A 263 8.13 11.75 8.73
N SER A 264 7.08 12.29 8.14
CA SER A 264 7.11 13.62 7.51
C SER A 264 6.54 14.65 8.47
N PHE A 265 7.24 15.80 8.57
CA PHE A 265 6.75 16.95 9.32
C PHE A 265 6.23 18.01 8.35
N THR A 266 5.04 18.52 8.63
CA THR A 266 4.47 19.66 7.91
C THR A 266 5.21 20.96 8.26
N ARG A 267 5.00 22.05 7.49
CA ARG A 267 5.56 23.36 7.82
C ARG A 267 5.17 23.80 9.24
N LEU A 268 3.93 23.64 9.63
CA LEU A 268 3.41 24.02 10.95
C LEU A 268 4.12 23.25 12.07
N GLU A 269 4.24 21.96 11.91
CA GLU A 269 4.93 21.08 12.86
C GLU A 269 6.42 21.42 12.96
N MET A 270 7.08 21.73 11.83
CA MET A 270 8.48 22.15 11.81
C MET A 270 8.71 23.49 12.53
N GLU A 271 7.79 24.44 12.43
CA GLU A 271 7.90 25.71 13.17
C GLU A 271 7.82 25.49 14.68
N VAL A 272 6.88 24.66 15.15
CA VAL A 272 6.79 24.29 16.58
C VAL A 272 8.00 23.51 17.03
N LEU A 273 8.44 22.51 16.26
CA LEU A 273 9.60 21.68 16.58
C LEU A 273 10.89 22.54 16.67
N THR A 274 11.03 23.53 15.77
CA THR A 274 12.15 24.49 15.81
C THR A 274 12.15 25.28 17.10
N ALA A 275 11.01 25.82 17.53
CA ALA A 275 10.90 26.53 18.81
C ALA A 275 11.24 25.60 19.99
N MET A 276 10.77 24.35 19.97
CA MET A 276 11.08 23.36 21.00
C MET A 276 12.59 23.07 21.09
N THR A 277 13.28 22.89 19.96
CA THR A 277 14.73 22.64 19.93
C THR A 277 15.55 23.83 20.39
N GLN A 278 15.03 25.04 20.27
CA GLN A 278 15.62 26.27 20.79
C GLN A 278 15.32 26.52 22.28
N GLY A 279 14.50 25.67 22.91
CA GLY A 279 14.04 25.81 24.28
C GLY A 279 13.01 26.95 24.48
N ASP A 280 12.46 27.49 23.40
CA ASP A 280 11.51 28.59 23.42
C ASP A 280 10.08 28.06 23.53
N LYS A 281 9.71 27.68 24.77
CA LYS A 281 8.39 27.14 25.06
C LYS A 281 7.26 28.13 24.79
N ASP A 282 7.47 29.39 25.10
CA ASP A 282 6.45 30.45 24.91
C ASP A 282 6.15 30.64 23.42
N LYS A 283 7.16 30.64 22.58
CA LYS A 283 7.01 30.68 21.12
C LYS A 283 6.30 29.44 20.59
N ALA A 284 6.63 28.25 21.06
CA ALA A 284 5.96 27.02 20.66
C ALA A 284 4.46 27.04 21.00
N ILE A 285 4.09 27.53 22.19
CA ILE A 285 2.68 27.70 22.60
C ILE A 285 2.00 28.79 21.76
N ALA A 286 2.66 29.90 21.48
CA ALA A 286 2.10 30.97 20.65
C ALA A 286 1.81 30.47 19.22
N LEU A 287 2.70 29.67 18.62
CA LEU A 287 2.48 28.99 17.35
C LEU A 287 1.28 28.04 17.42
N GLY A 288 1.21 27.16 18.44
CA GLY A 288 0.06 26.27 18.64
C GLY A 288 -1.29 26.99 18.75
N LYS A 289 -1.32 28.17 19.38
CA LYS A 289 -2.51 29.05 19.39
C LYS A 289 -2.82 29.59 18.00
N SER A 290 -1.84 30.09 17.27
CA SER A 290 -2.01 30.66 15.93
C SER A 290 -2.49 29.61 14.92
N PHE A 291 -2.15 28.34 15.09
CA PHE A 291 -2.59 27.20 14.27
C PHE A 291 -3.93 26.62 14.71
N HIS A 292 -4.57 27.22 15.74
CA HIS A 292 -5.80 26.72 16.36
C HIS A 292 -5.68 25.31 16.95
N TRP A 293 -4.48 24.89 17.29
CA TRP A 293 -4.23 23.65 18.02
C TRP A 293 -4.53 23.78 19.52
N LEU A 294 -4.34 24.98 20.03
CA LEU A 294 -4.58 25.36 21.42
C LEU A 294 -5.68 26.41 21.53
N ASN A 295 -6.32 26.49 22.69
CA ASN A 295 -7.19 27.60 23.05
C ASN A 295 -6.37 28.84 23.52
N ASP A 296 -7.04 29.94 23.85
CA ASP A 296 -6.39 31.18 24.30
C ASP A 296 -5.65 30.98 25.65
N ALA A 297 -6.08 30.02 26.47
CA ALA A 297 -5.37 29.67 27.69
C ALA A 297 -4.12 28.81 27.45
N GLY A 298 -3.90 28.32 26.22
CA GLY A 298 -2.77 27.45 25.86
C GLY A 298 -3.05 25.95 26.08
N GLU A 299 -4.30 25.58 26.27
CA GLU A 299 -4.70 24.19 26.46
C GLU A 299 -5.07 23.53 25.13
N PRO A 300 -4.81 22.21 24.99
CA PRO A 300 -5.12 21.46 23.77
C PRO A 300 -6.58 21.49 23.36
N LYS A 301 -6.88 21.90 22.14
CA LYS A 301 -8.22 21.78 21.52
C LYS A 301 -8.37 20.43 20.84
N LYS A 302 -9.60 19.99 20.61
CA LYS A 302 -9.84 18.85 19.73
C LYS A 302 -9.46 19.19 18.31
N ASN A 303 -8.24 18.84 17.91
CA ASN A 303 -7.66 19.09 16.59
C ASN A 303 -6.83 17.87 16.17
N ARG A 304 -7.08 17.37 14.95
CA ARG A 304 -6.46 16.14 14.44
C ARG A 304 -4.98 16.35 14.09
N GLU A 305 -4.63 17.47 13.45
CA GLU A 305 -3.24 17.77 13.11
C GLU A 305 -2.36 17.87 14.36
N ARG A 306 -2.88 18.51 15.42
CA ARG A 306 -2.20 18.54 16.71
C ARG A 306 -1.98 17.14 17.28
N ALA A 307 -3.01 16.30 17.28
CA ALA A 307 -2.90 14.94 17.81
C ALA A 307 -1.87 14.12 17.01
N GLU A 308 -1.90 14.19 15.68
CA GLU A 308 -0.91 13.54 14.81
C GLU A 308 0.52 14.06 15.05
N PHE A 309 0.69 15.35 15.35
CA PHE A 309 1.99 15.90 15.75
C PHE A 309 2.45 15.38 17.11
N GLU A 310 1.56 15.29 18.09
CA GLU A 310 1.87 14.72 19.41
C GLU A 310 2.30 13.26 19.31
N ASP A 311 1.61 12.45 18.47
CA ASP A 311 1.99 11.05 18.20
C ASP A 311 3.40 10.96 17.59
N LYS A 312 3.76 11.88 16.66
CA LYS A 312 5.11 11.94 16.09
C LYS A 312 6.17 12.30 17.15
N LEU A 313 5.85 13.25 18.04
CA LEU A 313 6.73 13.63 19.13
C LEU A 313 6.96 12.46 20.10
N GLU A 314 5.88 11.73 20.46
CA GLU A 314 5.98 10.55 21.30
C GLU A 314 6.87 9.48 20.67
N GLY A 315 6.76 9.23 19.38
CA GLY A 315 7.63 8.33 18.61
C GLY A 315 9.11 8.74 18.62
N LEU A 316 9.40 10.03 18.85
CA LEU A 316 10.77 10.57 19.03
C LEU A 316 11.21 10.62 20.50
N GLY A 317 10.36 10.18 21.44
CA GLY A 317 10.61 10.30 22.88
C GLY A 317 10.49 11.74 23.41
N LEU A 318 9.85 12.63 22.67
CA LEU A 318 9.61 14.03 23.03
C LEU A 318 8.20 14.23 23.58
N LYS A 319 8.03 15.28 24.39
CA LYS A 319 6.72 15.71 24.89
C LYS A 319 6.31 17.00 24.22
N ALA A 320 5.00 17.16 23.98
CA ALA A 320 4.45 18.41 23.51
C ALA A 320 4.76 19.56 24.49
N PRO A 321 4.94 20.80 24.00
CA PRO A 321 5.37 21.92 24.82
C PRO A 321 4.22 22.55 25.67
N TRP A 322 2.97 22.18 25.39
CA TRP A 322 1.75 22.62 26.09
C TRP A 322 1.28 21.68 27.17
#